data_8538cfea3edf3f865f483552296e2662
#
_entry.id   8538cfea3edf3f865f483552296e2662
#
_cell.length_a   1.000
_cell.length_b   1.000
_cell.length_c   1.000
_cell.angle_alpha   90.00
_cell.angle_beta   90.00
_cell.angle_gamma   90.00
#
_symmetry.space_group_name_H-M   'P 1'
#
loop_
_entity.id
_entity.type
_entity.pdbx_description
1 polymer ?
#
loop_
_entity_poly.entity_id
_entity_poly.type
_entity_poly.pdbx_seq_one_letter_code
_entity_poly.pdbx_strand_id
1 'polypeptide(L)'
;MSEPKLKKPLSSHRWVLGYLMREKRIFLPSLAALFFTAVLSLAFPYYLKELIGNPADALRQGIDPAVVVANSNRIVLTLIGVLAVQSIIAFFRVQGFIRSGEAALNHLRRDIFAHLVQLPVRFYQEQRSGALSNRVSADLGIVRDTLLNAVPQAVRHTVILVGGLVFIFIASWKLSLIMLGSVPVVVLAIAFFGRKVRGYSRDAQDSLAEAGTVIEETTQSITDVKAFGNENFEARRYDRALESFFKVTLRGARHRAAFLSFIIFALFGTIAFVTWYGSRMYANGEIGWTNFAAFILFSIFVGASLGSFPEIISQFQQTAGATDRLREILDTPTERISGAMDIILQGSLGFKRVNFSYPSRPDVQVLKDVDFQVEPGQRIALVGPSGAGKSTIFSLILGFHHPESGRILFDDVNSAEIGLGCLRAQMAIVPQEVLLFGGTILENIEYGNPGASREDIARIAEMANAHEFISRLPDGYDTLVGPRGTKLSGGQRQRIAIARAVLANPRILLLDEATSALDSESERLVNEALERLMAGRTSLVIAHRLSTVRHADHILVFNHGKIVESGTHDDLLARDGTYKLLVETQLL
;
A
#
# COMPACT_ATOMS: atom_id res chain seq x y z
N MET A 1 -21.61 14.05 1.07
CA MET A 1 -22.46 12.88 1.43
C MET A 1 -22.07 11.75 0.48
N SER A 2 -21.24 10.80 0.91
CA SER A 2 -20.88 9.63 0.11
C SER A 2 -22.02 8.62 0.21
N GLU A 3 -22.56 8.21 -0.93
CA GLU A 3 -23.52 7.11 -1.01
C GLU A 3 -23.00 5.86 -0.30
N PRO A 4 -23.84 5.10 0.42
CA PRO A 4 -23.42 3.86 1.06
C PRO A 4 -23.04 2.87 -0.04
N LYS A 5 -21.73 2.61 -0.22
CA LYS A 5 -21.24 1.56 -1.12
C LYS A 5 -21.93 0.24 -0.73
N LEU A 6 -22.80 -0.26 -1.59
CA LEU A 6 -23.41 -1.58 -1.47
C LEU A 6 -22.30 -2.61 -1.18
N LYS A 7 -22.48 -3.40 -0.11
CA LYS A 7 -21.56 -4.50 0.23
C LYS A 7 -21.46 -5.44 -0.97
N LYS A 8 -20.33 -5.39 -1.68
CA LYS A 8 -20.07 -6.35 -2.75
C LYS A 8 -20.09 -7.77 -2.18
N PRO A 9 -20.67 -8.75 -2.87
CA PRO A 9 -20.73 -10.12 -2.36
C PRO A 9 -19.32 -10.69 -2.19
N LEU A 10 -19.13 -11.59 -1.21
CA LEU A 10 -17.85 -12.29 -0.92
C LEU A 10 -17.19 -12.91 -2.17
N SER A 11 -17.98 -13.19 -3.21
CA SER A 11 -17.50 -13.65 -4.52
C SER A 11 -16.57 -12.65 -5.23
N SER A 12 -16.66 -11.35 -4.92
CA SER A 12 -15.81 -10.32 -5.52
C SER A 12 -14.35 -10.39 -5.06
N HIS A 13 -14.05 -11.12 -3.96
CA HIS A 13 -12.69 -11.26 -3.40
C HIS A 13 -11.98 -12.55 -3.84
N ARG A 14 -12.63 -13.36 -4.72
CA ARG A 14 -12.08 -14.65 -5.21
C ARG A 14 -10.78 -14.47 -6.02
N TRP A 15 -10.50 -13.27 -6.53
CA TRP A 15 -9.28 -12.99 -7.29
C TRP A 15 -8.00 -13.23 -6.47
N VAL A 16 -8.02 -12.94 -5.15
CA VAL A 16 -6.87 -13.21 -4.25
C VAL A 16 -6.60 -14.71 -4.15
N LEU A 17 -7.65 -15.55 -4.16
CA LEU A 17 -7.49 -17.00 -4.19
C LEU A 17 -6.78 -17.49 -5.46
N GLY A 18 -6.88 -16.74 -6.56
CA GLY A 18 -6.14 -17.01 -7.79
C GLY A 18 -4.62 -17.04 -7.58
N TYR A 19 -4.10 -16.18 -6.71
CA TYR A 19 -2.68 -16.15 -6.38
C TYR A 19 -2.26 -17.39 -5.57
N LEU A 20 -3.08 -17.87 -4.63
CA LEU A 20 -2.84 -19.14 -3.94
C LEU A 20 -2.89 -20.33 -4.89
N MET A 21 -3.78 -20.31 -5.88
CA MET A 21 -3.88 -21.39 -6.86
C MET A 21 -2.70 -21.43 -7.85
N ARG A 22 -1.90 -20.37 -7.97
CA ARG A 22 -0.59 -20.44 -8.67
C ARG A 22 0.36 -21.41 -7.94
N GLU A 23 0.25 -21.51 -6.61
CA GLU A 23 1.07 -22.38 -5.75
C GLU A 23 0.34 -23.70 -5.37
N LYS A 24 -0.60 -24.17 -6.19
CA LYS A 24 -1.46 -25.34 -5.90
C LYS A 24 -0.70 -26.61 -5.52
N ARG A 25 0.52 -26.82 -6.03
CA ARG A 25 1.35 -27.99 -5.73
C ARG A 25 1.75 -28.10 -4.25
N ILE A 26 1.87 -26.95 -3.56
CA ILE A 26 2.19 -26.89 -2.12
C ILE A 26 0.93 -26.63 -1.31
N PHE A 27 0.06 -25.75 -1.80
CA PHE A 27 -1.15 -25.35 -1.08
C PHE A 27 -2.16 -26.49 -0.88
N LEU A 28 -2.46 -27.28 -1.93
CA LEU A 28 -3.45 -28.38 -1.82
C LEU A 28 -3.02 -29.49 -0.85
N PRO A 29 -1.77 -30.00 -0.87
CA PRO A 29 -1.31 -30.94 0.16
C PRO A 29 -1.38 -30.36 1.58
N SER A 30 -1.06 -29.07 1.74
CA SER A 30 -1.15 -28.39 3.04
C SER A 30 -2.59 -28.27 3.53
N LEU A 31 -3.53 -28.01 2.62
CA LEU A 31 -4.97 -27.98 2.92
C LEU A 31 -5.49 -29.38 3.30
N ALA A 32 -5.06 -30.42 2.60
CA ALA A 32 -5.37 -31.81 2.97
C ALA A 32 -4.79 -32.15 4.34
N ALA A 33 -3.52 -31.82 4.60
CA ALA A 33 -2.90 -32.03 5.91
C ALA A 33 -3.63 -31.25 7.03
N LEU A 34 -4.16 -30.06 6.72
CA LEU A 34 -4.98 -29.29 7.66
C LEU A 34 -6.27 -30.04 8.02
N PHE A 35 -6.97 -30.57 7.04
CA PHE A 35 -8.18 -31.38 7.26
C PHE A 35 -7.87 -32.60 8.10
N PHE A 36 -6.83 -33.37 7.75
CA PHE A 36 -6.43 -34.56 8.52
C PHE A 36 -6.02 -34.21 9.95
N THR A 37 -5.23 -33.16 10.16
CA THR A 37 -4.85 -32.77 11.54
C THR A 37 -6.04 -32.27 12.35
N ALA A 38 -7.02 -31.63 11.73
CA ALA A 38 -8.26 -31.23 12.41
C ALA A 38 -9.12 -32.42 12.80
N VAL A 39 -9.24 -33.44 11.95
CA VAL A 39 -9.93 -34.71 12.27
C VAL A 39 -9.19 -35.43 13.38
N LEU A 40 -7.86 -35.57 13.31
CA LEU A 40 -7.04 -36.20 14.35
C LEU A 40 -7.15 -35.46 15.70
N SER A 41 -7.43 -34.16 15.70
CA SER A 41 -7.67 -33.40 16.93
C SER A 41 -8.87 -33.91 17.73
N LEU A 42 -9.85 -34.57 17.08
CA LEU A 42 -11.00 -35.20 17.73
C LEU A 42 -10.64 -36.55 18.39
N ALA A 43 -9.51 -37.14 18.03
CA ALA A 43 -9.02 -38.36 18.67
C ALA A 43 -8.67 -38.12 20.14
N PHE A 44 -8.17 -36.93 20.49
CA PHE A 44 -7.82 -36.61 21.88
C PHE A 44 -9.02 -36.74 22.84
N PRO A 45 -10.15 -36.03 22.66
CA PRO A 45 -11.32 -36.23 23.54
C PRO A 45 -11.91 -37.64 23.41
N TYR A 46 -11.78 -38.29 22.24
CA TYR A 46 -12.25 -39.67 22.07
C TYR A 46 -11.47 -40.68 22.95
N TYR A 47 -10.15 -40.70 22.88
CA TYR A 47 -9.34 -41.59 23.72
C TYR A 47 -9.35 -41.19 25.19
N LEU A 48 -9.49 -39.89 25.49
CA LEU A 48 -9.59 -39.40 26.85
C LEU A 48 -10.90 -39.88 27.53
N LYS A 49 -12.04 -39.90 26.81
CA LYS A 49 -13.30 -40.49 27.35
C LYS A 49 -13.15 -41.97 27.67
N GLU A 50 -12.45 -42.72 26.79
CA GLU A 50 -12.20 -44.14 27.00
C GLU A 50 -11.29 -44.38 28.23
N LEU A 51 -10.29 -43.52 28.42
CA LEU A 51 -9.38 -43.58 29.57
C LEU A 51 -10.08 -43.28 30.91
N ILE A 52 -11.05 -42.35 30.92
CA ILE A 52 -11.79 -41.94 32.12
C ILE A 52 -12.98 -42.89 32.37
N GLY A 53 -13.67 -43.33 31.31
CA GLY A 53 -14.91 -44.05 31.37
C GLY A 53 -14.72 -45.54 31.58
N ASN A 54 -13.89 -46.18 30.77
CA ASN A 54 -13.71 -47.64 30.82
C ASN A 54 -13.26 -48.20 32.17
N PRO A 55 -12.30 -47.60 32.91
CA PRO A 55 -11.95 -48.09 34.23
C PRO A 55 -13.10 -48.05 35.22
N ALA A 56 -13.90 -46.99 35.21
CA ALA A 56 -15.03 -46.83 36.12
C ALA A 56 -16.15 -47.85 35.83
N ASP A 57 -16.47 -48.07 34.56
CA ASP A 57 -17.50 -49.02 34.13
C ASP A 57 -17.03 -50.48 34.32
N ALA A 58 -15.74 -50.79 34.05
CA ALA A 58 -15.14 -52.13 34.22
C ALA A 58 -15.05 -52.57 35.69
N LEU A 59 -14.63 -51.67 36.59
CA LEU A 59 -14.59 -51.96 38.02
C LEU A 59 -15.99 -52.23 38.61
N ARG A 60 -17.02 -51.54 38.10
CA ARG A 60 -18.42 -51.79 38.47
C ARG A 60 -18.91 -53.20 38.03
N GLN A 61 -18.39 -53.69 36.91
CA GLN A 61 -18.69 -54.97 36.34
C GLN A 61 -17.85 -56.10 36.96
N GLY A 62 -16.98 -55.81 37.94
CA GLY A 62 -16.13 -56.81 38.64
C GLY A 62 -14.95 -57.32 37.80
N ILE A 63 -14.52 -56.57 36.77
CA ILE A 63 -13.37 -56.92 35.93
C ILE A 63 -12.08 -56.74 36.73
N ASP A 64 -11.14 -57.73 36.59
CA ASP A 64 -9.85 -57.71 37.27
C ASP A 64 -9.11 -56.36 37.03
N PRO A 65 -8.66 -55.66 38.09
CA PRO A 65 -7.90 -54.42 38.00
C PRO A 65 -6.67 -54.52 37.10
N ALA A 66 -6.01 -55.67 37.01
CA ALA A 66 -4.86 -55.90 36.14
C ALA A 66 -5.22 -55.75 34.65
N VAL A 67 -6.39 -56.22 34.23
CA VAL A 67 -6.91 -56.11 32.88
C VAL A 67 -7.27 -54.65 32.58
N VAL A 68 -7.85 -53.91 33.53
CA VAL A 68 -8.19 -52.52 33.43
C VAL A 68 -6.96 -51.67 33.21
N VAL A 69 -5.88 -51.91 33.98
CA VAL A 69 -4.58 -51.21 33.83
C VAL A 69 -3.96 -51.49 32.45
N ALA A 70 -3.96 -52.74 32.00
CA ALA A 70 -3.42 -53.12 30.69
C ALA A 70 -4.16 -52.43 29.54
N ASN A 71 -5.48 -52.34 29.59
CA ASN A 71 -6.30 -51.62 28.62
C ASN A 71 -6.03 -50.13 28.65
N SER A 72 -5.92 -49.53 29.83
CA SER A 72 -5.57 -48.11 29.99
C SER A 72 -4.21 -47.78 29.38
N ASN A 73 -3.19 -48.62 29.63
CA ASN A 73 -1.86 -48.48 29.04
C ASN A 73 -1.91 -48.52 27.49
N ARG A 74 -2.70 -49.45 26.92
CA ARG A 74 -2.90 -49.55 25.47
C ARG A 74 -3.55 -48.25 24.89
N ILE A 75 -4.57 -47.72 25.56
CA ILE A 75 -5.25 -46.48 25.14
C ILE A 75 -4.27 -45.32 25.16
N VAL A 76 -3.45 -45.16 26.22
CA VAL A 76 -2.45 -44.11 26.36
C VAL A 76 -1.38 -44.21 25.26
N LEU A 77 -0.84 -45.41 25.02
CA LEU A 77 0.15 -45.63 23.96
C LEU A 77 -0.41 -45.29 22.56
N THR A 78 -1.66 -45.70 22.30
CA THR A 78 -2.34 -45.37 21.03
C THR A 78 -2.54 -43.85 20.89
N LEU A 79 -2.98 -43.19 21.97
CA LEU A 79 -3.15 -41.74 21.98
C LEU A 79 -1.83 -41.01 21.72
N ILE A 80 -0.74 -41.40 22.38
CA ILE A 80 0.60 -40.84 22.16
C ILE A 80 1.02 -41.05 20.69
N GLY A 81 0.80 -42.23 20.13
CA GLY A 81 1.08 -42.53 18.73
C GLY A 81 0.30 -41.62 17.77
N VAL A 82 -1.00 -41.44 18.00
CA VAL A 82 -1.85 -40.51 17.21
C VAL A 82 -1.35 -39.07 17.32
N LEU A 83 -1.02 -38.60 18.52
CA LEU A 83 -0.49 -37.24 18.73
C LEU A 83 0.88 -37.04 18.06
N ALA A 84 1.75 -38.06 18.08
CA ALA A 84 3.03 -38.02 17.39
C ALA A 84 2.85 -37.88 15.86
N VAL A 85 1.98 -38.71 15.27
CA VAL A 85 1.63 -38.60 13.83
C VAL A 85 1.01 -37.25 13.51
N GLN A 86 0.07 -36.77 14.34
CA GLN A 86 -0.54 -35.46 14.19
C GLN A 86 0.50 -34.33 14.22
N SER A 87 1.49 -34.39 15.12
CA SER A 87 2.56 -33.40 15.24
C SER A 87 3.44 -33.35 13.99
N ILE A 88 3.80 -34.52 13.44
CA ILE A 88 4.58 -34.62 12.21
C ILE A 88 3.81 -33.97 11.02
N ILE A 89 2.54 -34.36 10.85
CA ILE A 89 1.70 -33.81 9.79
C ILE A 89 1.52 -32.30 10.00
N ALA A 90 1.34 -31.83 11.23
CA ALA A 90 1.18 -30.43 11.56
C ALA A 90 2.41 -29.60 11.21
N PHE A 91 3.62 -30.14 11.40
CA PHE A 91 4.87 -29.49 11.00
C PHE A 91 4.89 -29.19 9.49
N PHE A 92 4.67 -30.21 8.66
CA PHE A 92 4.65 -30.04 7.19
C PHE A 92 3.49 -29.15 6.72
N ARG A 93 2.34 -29.25 7.35
CA ARG A 93 1.19 -28.39 7.11
C ARG A 93 1.53 -26.92 7.31
N VAL A 94 2.08 -26.55 8.49
CA VAL A 94 2.41 -25.16 8.83
C VAL A 94 3.45 -24.62 7.86
N GLN A 95 4.52 -25.39 7.60
CA GLN A 95 5.56 -25.01 6.64
C GLN A 95 4.98 -24.80 5.23
N GLY A 96 4.10 -25.71 4.78
CA GLY A 96 3.47 -25.63 3.47
C GLY A 96 2.53 -24.41 3.33
N PHE A 97 1.73 -24.09 4.37
CA PHE A 97 0.88 -22.89 4.36
C PHE A 97 1.70 -21.61 4.34
N ILE A 98 2.75 -21.50 5.16
CA ILE A 98 3.63 -20.33 5.16
C ILE A 98 4.28 -20.16 3.78
N ARG A 99 4.86 -21.23 3.22
CA ARG A 99 5.55 -21.17 1.93
C ARG A 99 4.61 -20.79 0.79
N SER A 100 3.45 -21.42 0.67
CA SER A 100 2.48 -21.12 -0.38
C SER A 100 1.83 -19.74 -0.19
N GLY A 101 1.55 -19.32 1.04
CA GLY A 101 0.97 -18.03 1.35
C GLY A 101 1.94 -16.87 1.08
N GLU A 102 3.21 -16.97 1.52
CA GLU A 102 4.22 -15.94 1.25
C GLU A 102 4.56 -15.88 -0.26
N ALA A 103 4.60 -17.02 -0.97
CA ALA A 103 4.79 -17.01 -2.41
C ALA A 103 3.64 -16.30 -3.14
N ALA A 104 2.39 -16.60 -2.78
CA ALA A 104 1.21 -15.94 -3.31
C ALA A 104 1.22 -14.42 -3.05
N LEU A 105 1.61 -14.01 -1.85
CA LEU A 105 1.76 -12.59 -1.48
C LEU A 105 2.87 -11.89 -2.26
N ASN A 106 3.99 -12.58 -2.51
CA ASN A 106 5.06 -12.01 -3.32
C ASN A 106 4.63 -11.79 -4.78
N HIS A 107 3.84 -12.70 -5.35
CA HIS A 107 3.22 -12.47 -6.66
C HIS A 107 2.30 -11.25 -6.62
N LEU A 108 1.44 -11.15 -5.61
CA LEU A 108 0.54 -10.00 -5.45
C LEU A 108 1.30 -8.68 -5.28
N ARG A 109 2.37 -8.66 -4.46
CA ARG A 109 3.23 -7.47 -4.29
C ARG A 109 3.87 -7.02 -5.60
N ARG A 110 4.38 -7.98 -6.40
CA ARG A 110 4.98 -7.68 -7.70
C ARG A 110 3.96 -7.11 -8.67
N ASP A 111 2.77 -7.72 -8.76
CA ASP A 111 1.72 -7.28 -9.67
C ASP A 111 1.23 -5.88 -9.28
N ILE A 112 1.03 -5.60 -7.98
CA ILE A 112 0.65 -4.27 -7.48
C ILE A 112 1.74 -3.24 -7.79
N PHE A 113 3.01 -3.55 -7.50
CA PHE A 113 4.11 -2.62 -7.75
C PHE A 113 4.29 -2.35 -9.25
N ALA A 114 4.26 -3.40 -10.09
CA ALA A 114 4.33 -3.26 -11.53
C ALA A 114 3.19 -2.41 -12.09
N HIS A 115 1.99 -2.53 -11.52
CA HIS A 115 0.83 -1.73 -11.90
C HIS A 115 0.97 -0.27 -11.42
N LEU A 116 1.39 -0.06 -10.16
CA LEU A 116 1.60 1.27 -9.61
C LEU A 116 2.54 2.11 -10.47
N VAL A 117 3.70 1.58 -10.89
CA VAL A 117 4.66 2.36 -11.71
C VAL A 117 4.14 2.71 -13.10
N GLN A 118 3.05 2.09 -13.54
CA GLN A 118 2.39 2.36 -14.82
C GLN A 118 1.17 3.29 -14.70
N LEU A 119 0.78 3.68 -13.47
CA LEU A 119 -0.34 4.60 -13.28
C LEU A 119 0.02 6.03 -13.70
N PRO A 120 -0.95 6.81 -14.21
CA PRO A 120 -0.72 8.18 -14.63
C PRO A 120 -0.32 9.08 -13.44
N VAL A 121 0.51 10.09 -13.72
CA VAL A 121 0.99 11.06 -12.70
C VAL A 121 -0.16 11.71 -11.94
N ARG A 122 -1.31 11.91 -12.59
CA ARG A 122 -2.53 12.41 -11.98
C ARG A 122 -2.95 11.60 -10.75
N PHE A 123 -2.84 10.26 -10.79
CA PHE A 123 -3.18 9.40 -9.65
C PHE A 123 -2.35 9.76 -8.40
N TYR A 124 -1.06 10.07 -8.58
CA TYR A 124 -0.15 10.44 -7.50
C TYR A 124 -0.35 11.88 -7.01
N GLN A 125 -0.81 12.78 -7.87
CA GLN A 125 -1.14 14.16 -7.49
C GLN A 125 -2.41 14.23 -6.61
N GLU A 126 -3.36 13.33 -6.82
CA GLU A 126 -4.60 13.24 -6.02
C GLU A 126 -4.38 12.52 -4.67
N GLN A 127 -3.27 11.81 -4.49
CA GLN A 127 -2.98 11.02 -3.29
C GLN A 127 -1.62 11.41 -2.68
N ARG A 128 -1.55 11.47 -1.36
CA ARG A 128 -0.27 11.66 -0.66
C ARG A 128 0.58 10.38 -0.80
N SER A 129 1.77 10.47 -1.38
CA SER A 129 2.63 9.31 -1.67
C SER A 129 2.95 8.46 -0.43
N GLY A 130 3.20 9.09 0.72
CA GLY A 130 3.43 8.38 1.98
C GLY A 130 2.20 7.60 2.48
N ALA A 131 1.01 8.18 2.32
CA ALA A 131 -0.24 7.51 2.68
C ALA A 131 -0.51 6.30 1.77
N LEU A 132 -0.20 6.39 0.48
CA LEU A 132 -0.35 5.29 -0.47
C LEU A 132 0.55 4.10 -0.11
N SER A 133 1.84 4.34 0.15
CA SER A 133 2.80 3.29 0.54
C SER A 133 2.39 2.59 1.83
N ASN A 134 2.03 3.37 2.87
CA ASN A 134 1.55 2.83 4.13
C ASN A 134 0.25 2.03 3.95
N ARG A 135 -0.69 2.54 3.16
CA ARG A 135 -1.97 1.88 2.87
C ARG A 135 -1.76 0.54 2.17
N VAL A 136 -0.95 0.51 1.12
CA VAL A 136 -0.65 -0.74 0.38
C VAL A 136 0.02 -1.76 1.31
N SER A 137 1.01 -1.35 2.11
CA SER A 137 1.71 -2.23 3.05
C SER A 137 0.77 -2.78 4.13
N ALA A 138 -0.09 -1.95 4.72
CA ALA A 138 -1.07 -2.35 5.73
C ALA A 138 -2.12 -3.31 5.15
N ASP A 139 -2.66 -3.01 3.96
CA ASP A 139 -3.67 -3.86 3.31
C ASP A 139 -3.10 -5.22 2.91
N LEU A 140 -1.85 -5.27 2.42
CA LEU A 140 -1.14 -6.53 2.17
C LEU A 140 -0.87 -7.31 3.46
N GLY A 141 -0.58 -6.62 4.58
CA GLY A 141 -0.46 -7.23 5.91
C GLY A 141 -1.75 -7.92 6.34
N ILE A 142 -2.91 -7.27 6.18
CA ILE A 142 -4.23 -7.83 6.49
C ILE A 142 -4.51 -9.08 5.64
N VAL A 143 -4.22 -9.02 4.34
CA VAL A 143 -4.38 -10.18 3.43
C VAL A 143 -3.47 -11.33 3.87
N ARG A 144 -2.20 -11.03 4.23
CA ARG A 144 -1.24 -12.00 4.74
C ARG A 144 -1.78 -12.72 5.97
N ASP A 145 -2.21 -11.98 6.98
CA ASP A 145 -2.70 -12.55 8.24
C ASP A 145 -3.94 -13.42 8.00
N THR A 146 -4.80 -13.06 7.08
CA THR A 146 -5.94 -13.90 6.72
C THR A 146 -5.52 -15.17 6.03
N LEU A 147 -4.62 -15.13 5.07
CA LEU A 147 -4.18 -16.32 4.34
C LEU A 147 -3.42 -17.29 5.24
N LEU A 148 -2.56 -16.78 6.12
CA LEU A 148 -1.70 -17.62 6.96
C LEU A 148 -2.38 -18.08 8.26
N ASN A 149 -3.33 -17.33 8.81
CA ASN A 149 -3.94 -17.58 10.10
C ASN A 149 -5.46 -17.85 10.01
N ALA A 150 -6.25 -16.91 9.46
CA ALA A 150 -7.71 -17.01 9.50
C ALA A 150 -8.25 -18.16 8.65
N VAL A 151 -7.70 -18.40 7.46
CA VAL A 151 -8.14 -19.51 6.59
C VAL A 151 -7.87 -20.87 7.23
N PRO A 152 -6.64 -21.18 7.72
CA PRO A 152 -6.39 -22.42 8.45
C PRO A 152 -7.25 -22.58 9.70
N GLN A 153 -7.46 -21.53 10.48
CA GLN A 153 -8.31 -21.56 11.66
C GLN A 153 -9.78 -21.82 11.31
N ALA A 154 -10.30 -21.17 10.26
CA ALA A 154 -11.68 -21.38 9.81
C ALA A 154 -11.93 -22.85 9.44
N VAL A 155 -11.05 -23.45 8.64
CA VAL A 155 -11.16 -24.87 8.26
C VAL A 155 -11.06 -25.77 9.49
N ARG A 156 -10.06 -25.56 10.34
CA ARG A 156 -9.86 -26.35 11.56
C ARG A 156 -11.07 -26.30 12.49
N HIS A 157 -11.54 -25.09 12.82
CA HIS A 157 -12.67 -24.95 13.76
C HIS A 157 -13.99 -25.45 13.15
N THR A 158 -14.18 -25.35 11.82
CA THR A 158 -15.33 -25.95 11.15
C THR A 158 -15.32 -27.47 11.27
N VAL A 159 -14.18 -28.13 11.02
CA VAL A 159 -14.05 -29.60 11.15
C VAL A 159 -14.27 -30.05 12.59
N ILE A 160 -13.66 -29.35 13.57
CA ILE A 160 -13.82 -29.67 14.99
C ILE A 160 -15.28 -29.45 15.43
N LEU A 161 -15.93 -28.38 14.98
CA LEU A 161 -17.34 -28.10 15.28
C LEU A 161 -18.25 -29.19 14.74
N VAL A 162 -18.13 -29.51 13.45
CA VAL A 162 -18.98 -30.54 12.82
C VAL A 162 -18.73 -31.91 13.44
N GLY A 163 -17.47 -32.33 13.55
CA GLY A 163 -17.09 -33.59 14.16
C GLY A 163 -17.48 -33.68 15.66
N GLY A 164 -17.23 -32.60 16.40
CA GLY A 164 -17.63 -32.51 17.82
C GLY A 164 -19.14 -32.60 18.02
N LEU A 165 -19.94 -31.92 17.17
CA LEU A 165 -21.41 -32.03 17.19
C LEU A 165 -21.86 -33.46 16.93
N VAL A 166 -21.30 -34.16 15.95
CA VAL A 166 -21.61 -35.55 15.67
C VAL A 166 -21.34 -36.39 16.91
N PHE A 167 -20.18 -36.26 17.57
CA PHE A 167 -19.83 -37.04 18.75
C PHE A 167 -20.72 -36.73 19.96
N ILE A 168 -21.11 -35.47 20.21
CA ILE A 168 -22.02 -35.14 21.33
C ILE A 168 -23.44 -35.71 21.09
N PHE A 169 -23.92 -35.73 19.84
CA PHE A 169 -25.20 -36.34 19.52
C PHE A 169 -25.19 -37.86 19.71
N ILE A 170 -24.09 -38.52 19.31
CA ILE A 170 -23.89 -39.96 19.54
C ILE A 170 -23.83 -40.28 21.06
N ALA A 171 -23.16 -39.41 21.84
CA ALA A 171 -23.03 -39.59 23.29
C ALA A 171 -24.38 -39.45 24.02
N SER A 172 -25.15 -38.39 23.69
CA SER A 172 -26.51 -38.19 24.22
C SER A 172 -27.27 -37.13 23.41
N TRP A 173 -28.26 -37.56 22.64
CA TRP A 173 -29.09 -36.62 21.88
C TRP A 173 -29.91 -35.68 22.78
N LYS A 174 -30.36 -36.13 23.97
CA LYS A 174 -31.12 -35.31 24.93
C LYS A 174 -30.27 -34.15 25.46
N LEU A 175 -29.05 -34.44 25.91
CA LEU A 175 -28.10 -33.40 26.39
C LEU A 175 -27.68 -32.45 25.28
N SER A 176 -27.51 -32.98 24.06
CA SER A 176 -27.16 -32.17 22.87
C SER A 176 -28.23 -31.16 22.53
N LEU A 177 -29.51 -31.54 22.59
CA LEU A 177 -30.63 -30.60 22.37
C LEU A 177 -30.67 -29.50 23.42
N ILE A 178 -30.42 -29.82 24.70
CA ILE A 178 -30.36 -28.85 25.79
C ILE A 178 -29.20 -27.87 25.54
N MET A 179 -28.02 -28.37 25.19
CA MET A 179 -26.86 -27.53 24.84
C MET A 179 -27.16 -26.62 23.64
N LEU A 180 -27.71 -27.16 22.55
CA LEU A 180 -28.09 -26.37 21.38
C LEU A 180 -29.17 -25.33 21.68
N GLY A 181 -30.07 -25.61 22.65
CA GLY A 181 -31.06 -24.65 23.13
C GLY A 181 -30.46 -23.39 23.76
N SER A 182 -29.20 -23.43 24.24
CA SER A 182 -28.48 -22.28 24.74
C SER A 182 -27.95 -21.37 23.62
N VAL A 183 -27.72 -21.90 22.42
CA VAL A 183 -27.13 -21.16 21.30
C VAL A 183 -28.00 -19.95 20.86
N PRO A 184 -29.32 -20.04 20.68
CA PRO A 184 -30.16 -18.89 20.35
C PRO A 184 -30.04 -17.75 21.36
N VAL A 185 -29.92 -18.05 22.66
CA VAL A 185 -29.77 -17.04 23.72
C VAL A 185 -28.47 -16.27 23.54
N VAL A 186 -27.38 -16.98 23.25
CA VAL A 186 -26.06 -16.36 22.96
C VAL A 186 -26.11 -15.53 21.68
N VAL A 187 -26.75 -16.04 20.62
CA VAL A 187 -26.90 -15.31 19.33
C VAL A 187 -27.71 -14.02 19.52
N LEU A 188 -28.80 -14.06 20.27
CA LEU A 188 -29.59 -12.86 20.58
C LEU A 188 -28.78 -11.83 21.38
N ALA A 189 -27.98 -12.29 22.35
CA ALA A 189 -27.07 -11.40 23.10
C ALA A 189 -26.01 -10.77 22.19
N ILE A 190 -25.39 -11.55 21.29
CA ILE A 190 -24.46 -11.03 20.27
C ILE A 190 -25.13 -9.97 19.41
N ALA A 191 -26.36 -10.22 18.96
CA ALA A 191 -27.10 -9.25 18.12
C ALA A 191 -27.42 -7.95 18.88
N PHE A 192 -27.80 -8.05 20.17
CA PHE A 192 -28.13 -6.91 21.02
C PHE A 192 -26.90 -6.08 21.39
N PHE A 193 -25.88 -6.69 21.98
CA PHE A 193 -24.67 -5.98 22.42
C PHE A 193 -23.74 -5.62 21.26
N GLY A 194 -23.65 -6.46 20.23
CA GLY A 194 -22.70 -6.29 19.14
C GLY A 194 -22.93 -5.04 18.30
N ARG A 195 -24.19 -4.55 18.20
CA ARG A 195 -24.47 -3.27 17.50
C ARG A 195 -23.88 -2.08 18.26
N LYS A 196 -24.06 -2.04 19.59
CA LYS A 196 -23.54 -0.96 20.45
C LYS A 196 -22.01 -1.00 20.51
N VAL A 197 -21.42 -2.18 20.71
CA VAL A 197 -19.97 -2.34 20.75
C VAL A 197 -19.32 -1.91 19.43
N ARG A 198 -19.92 -2.25 18.28
CA ARG A 198 -19.42 -1.80 16.95
C ARG A 198 -19.50 -0.28 16.78
N GLY A 199 -20.58 0.37 17.25
CA GLY A 199 -20.68 1.82 17.21
C GLY A 199 -19.55 2.49 17.98
N TYR A 200 -19.37 2.14 19.24
CA TYR A 200 -18.27 2.69 20.06
C TYR A 200 -16.88 2.37 19.54
N SER A 201 -16.69 1.19 18.94
CA SER A 201 -15.40 0.83 18.34
C SER A 201 -15.08 1.71 17.12
N ARG A 202 -16.08 2.07 16.33
CA ARG A 202 -15.93 3.00 15.21
C ARG A 202 -15.61 4.40 15.70
N ASP A 203 -16.38 4.92 16.66
CA ASP A 203 -16.16 6.25 17.23
C ASP A 203 -14.77 6.37 17.88
N ALA A 204 -14.29 5.29 18.52
CA ALA A 204 -12.94 5.23 19.07
C ALA A 204 -11.87 5.26 17.97
N GLN A 205 -12.08 4.55 16.84
CA GLN A 205 -11.15 4.61 15.71
C GLN A 205 -11.10 5.99 15.06
N ASP A 206 -12.27 6.65 14.92
CA ASP A 206 -12.35 8.01 14.39
C ASP A 206 -11.60 9.00 15.29
N SER A 207 -11.79 8.92 16.63
CA SER A 207 -11.04 9.76 17.59
C SER A 207 -9.53 9.46 17.62
N LEU A 208 -9.13 8.21 17.42
CA LEU A 208 -7.71 7.85 17.30
C LEU A 208 -7.08 8.38 16.01
N ALA A 209 -7.84 8.40 14.92
CA ALA A 209 -7.39 8.98 13.65
C ALA A 209 -7.19 10.51 13.78
N GLU A 210 -8.06 11.22 14.53
CA GLU A 210 -7.86 12.64 14.85
C GLU A 210 -6.55 12.86 15.62
N ALA A 211 -6.27 12.04 16.63
CA ALA A 211 -4.99 12.10 17.35
C ALA A 211 -3.80 11.82 16.42
N GLY A 212 -3.92 10.87 15.49
CA GLY A 212 -2.92 10.57 14.46
C GLY A 212 -2.64 11.76 13.54
N THR A 213 -3.67 12.54 13.18
CA THR A 213 -3.53 13.75 12.37
C THR A 213 -2.68 14.81 13.10
N VAL A 214 -2.84 14.97 14.42
CA VAL A 214 -2.00 15.90 15.21
C VAL A 214 -0.54 15.50 15.14
N ILE A 215 -0.21 14.21 15.28
CA ILE A 215 1.19 13.72 15.16
C ILE A 215 1.73 14.02 13.75
N GLU A 216 0.96 13.71 12.70
CA GLU A 216 1.38 13.92 11.31
C GLU A 216 1.69 15.39 11.05
N GLU A 217 0.77 16.30 11.40
CA GLU A 217 0.93 17.75 11.23
C GLU A 217 2.13 18.28 12.01
N THR A 218 2.25 17.91 13.30
CA THR A 218 3.35 18.36 14.16
C THR A 218 4.72 17.88 13.65
N THR A 219 4.79 16.61 13.18
CA THR A 219 6.04 16.05 12.67
C THR A 219 6.43 16.66 11.32
N GLN A 220 5.46 16.94 10.44
CA GLN A 220 5.73 17.60 9.17
C GLN A 220 6.23 19.04 9.35
N SER A 221 5.73 19.73 10.39
CA SER A 221 6.08 21.11 10.71
C SER A 221 7.02 21.20 11.92
N ILE A 222 7.85 20.18 12.18
CA ILE A 222 8.66 20.12 13.42
C ILE A 222 9.65 21.29 13.52
N THR A 223 10.15 21.77 12.39
CA THR A 223 11.05 22.93 12.34
C THR A 223 10.36 24.18 12.87
N ASP A 224 9.10 24.41 12.49
CA ASP A 224 8.31 25.55 12.94
C ASP A 224 7.98 25.44 14.43
N VAL A 225 7.59 24.24 14.88
CA VAL A 225 7.35 23.97 16.31
C VAL A 225 8.58 24.31 17.14
N LYS A 226 9.77 23.90 16.66
CA LYS A 226 11.05 24.20 17.33
C LYS A 226 11.42 25.68 17.25
N ALA A 227 11.25 26.31 16.08
CA ALA A 227 11.56 27.71 15.88
C ALA A 227 10.72 28.65 16.76
N PHE A 228 9.45 28.29 17.00
CA PHE A 228 8.54 29.06 17.85
C PHE A 228 8.52 28.61 19.33
N GLY A 229 9.24 27.54 19.71
CA GLY A 229 9.29 27.00 21.07
C GLY A 229 7.92 26.47 21.56
N ASN A 230 7.09 25.94 20.64
CA ASN A 230 5.69 25.55 20.91
C ASN A 230 5.51 24.06 21.22
N GLU A 231 6.54 23.34 21.67
CA GLU A 231 6.48 21.91 22.01
C GLU A 231 5.37 21.62 23.04
N ASN A 232 5.28 22.46 24.08
CA ASN A 232 4.26 22.30 25.12
C ASN A 232 2.83 22.59 24.62
N PHE A 233 2.68 23.41 23.58
CA PHE A 233 1.37 23.67 22.98
C PHE A 233 0.91 22.44 22.17
N GLU A 234 1.78 21.89 21.35
CA GLU A 234 1.48 20.68 20.56
C GLU A 234 1.27 19.44 21.46
N ALA A 235 2.05 19.28 22.53
CA ALA A 235 1.82 18.24 23.51
C ALA A 235 0.42 18.33 24.14
N ARG A 236 0.00 19.52 24.57
CA ARG A 236 -1.36 19.73 25.11
C ARG A 236 -2.46 19.53 24.05
N ARG A 237 -2.17 19.83 22.77
CA ARG A 237 -3.10 19.58 21.67
C ARG A 237 -3.31 18.08 21.47
N TYR A 238 -2.23 17.30 21.52
CA TYR A 238 -2.27 15.84 21.44
C TYR A 238 -2.96 15.21 22.65
N ASP A 239 -2.66 15.68 23.86
CA ASP A 239 -3.31 15.21 25.10
C ASP A 239 -4.83 15.39 25.06
N ARG A 240 -5.32 16.51 24.53
CA ARG A 240 -6.78 16.73 24.35
C ARG A 240 -7.41 15.73 23.38
N ALA A 241 -6.73 15.42 22.28
CA ALA A 241 -7.20 14.42 21.33
C ALA A 241 -7.22 13.01 21.96
N LEU A 242 -6.16 12.66 22.72
CA LEU A 242 -6.10 11.41 23.48
C LEU A 242 -7.16 11.30 24.56
N GLU A 243 -7.48 12.39 25.26
CA GLU A 243 -8.54 12.40 26.27
C GLU A 243 -9.91 12.14 25.66
N SER A 244 -10.19 12.68 24.48
CA SER A 244 -11.40 12.39 23.70
C SER A 244 -11.46 10.90 23.34
N PHE A 245 -10.40 10.36 22.75
CA PHE A 245 -10.28 8.93 22.45
C PHE A 245 -10.48 8.04 23.68
N PHE A 246 -9.84 8.39 24.82
CA PHE A 246 -9.96 7.64 26.06
C PHE A 246 -11.41 7.61 26.60
N LYS A 247 -12.11 8.74 26.58
CA LYS A 247 -13.51 8.82 27.01
C LYS A 247 -14.44 7.94 26.16
N VAL A 248 -14.25 7.96 24.84
CA VAL A 248 -15.04 7.13 23.90
C VAL A 248 -14.73 5.65 24.11
N THR A 249 -13.43 5.31 24.21
CA THR A 249 -12.96 3.93 24.43
C THR A 249 -13.49 3.37 25.75
N LEU A 250 -13.49 4.17 26.83
CA LEU A 250 -13.97 3.72 28.13
C LEU A 250 -15.48 3.43 28.14
N ARG A 251 -16.29 4.23 27.40
CA ARG A 251 -17.72 3.93 27.22
C ARG A 251 -17.92 2.60 26.47
N GLY A 252 -17.18 2.39 25.39
CA GLY A 252 -17.19 1.13 24.63
C GLY A 252 -16.75 -0.07 25.48
N ALA A 253 -15.70 0.11 26.30
CA ALA A 253 -15.16 -0.91 27.19
C ALA A 253 -16.20 -1.41 28.22
N ARG A 254 -17.03 -0.51 28.78
CA ARG A 254 -18.11 -0.92 29.70
C ARG A 254 -19.13 -1.86 29.05
N HIS A 255 -19.56 -1.56 27.83
CA HIS A 255 -20.50 -2.41 27.09
C HIS A 255 -19.85 -3.72 26.68
N ARG A 256 -18.56 -3.71 26.30
CA ARG A 256 -17.79 -4.90 26.00
C ARG A 256 -17.60 -5.80 27.25
N ALA A 257 -17.30 -5.19 28.41
CA ALA A 257 -17.17 -5.90 29.66
C ALA A 257 -18.50 -6.56 30.08
N ALA A 258 -19.63 -5.83 30.01
CA ALA A 258 -20.95 -6.39 30.29
C ALA A 258 -21.30 -7.56 29.35
N PHE A 259 -20.99 -7.41 28.07
CA PHE A 259 -21.17 -8.48 27.08
C PHE A 259 -20.32 -9.73 27.39
N LEU A 260 -19.03 -9.54 27.70
CA LEU A 260 -18.13 -10.66 28.07
C LEU A 260 -18.59 -11.35 29.35
N SER A 261 -18.99 -10.57 30.38
CA SER A 261 -19.52 -11.12 31.62
C SER A 261 -20.78 -11.94 31.38
N PHE A 262 -21.69 -11.47 30.51
CA PHE A 262 -22.88 -12.22 30.12
C PHE A 262 -22.51 -13.52 29.38
N ILE A 263 -21.58 -13.48 28.44
CA ILE A 263 -21.14 -14.67 27.71
C ILE A 263 -20.52 -15.69 28.65
N ILE A 264 -19.67 -15.24 29.59
CA ILE A 264 -19.03 -16.12 30.58
C ILE A 264 -20.13 -16.78 31.47
N PHE A 265 -21.07 -16.00 31.96
CA PHE A 265 -22.19 -16.51 32.74
C PHE A 265 -23.05 -17.53 31.97
N ALA A 266 -23.42 -17.18 30.72
CA ALA A 266 -24.22 -18.07 29.88
C ALA A 266 -23.48 -19.39 29.54
N LEU A 267 -22.17 -19.31 29.24
CA LEU A 267 -21.34 -20.49 28.93
C LEU A 267 -21.21 -21.41 30.14
N PHE A 268 -20.71 -20.88 31.25
CA PHE A 268 -20.51 -21.66 32.45
C PHE A 268 -21.83 -22.12 33.10
N GLY A 269 -22.87 -21.27 33.02
CA GLY A 269 -24.22 -21.64 33.41
C GLY A 269 -24.79 -22.81 32.60
N THR A 270 -24.58 -22.80 31.28
CA THR A 270 -24.96 -23.92 30.41
C THR A 270 -24.18 -25.18 30.77
N ILE A 271 -22.86 -25.09 30.97
CA ILE A 271 -22.04 -26.24 31.38
C ILE A 271 -22.53 -26.78 32.70
N ALA A 272 -22.75 -25.96 33.72
CA ALA A 272 -23.24 -26.36 35.02
C ALA A 272 -24.62 -27.03 34.92
N PHE A 273 -25.55 -26.45 34.17
CA PHE A 273 -26.89 -26.99 33.95
C PHE A 273 -26.86 -28.36 33.26
N VAL A 274 -26.10 -28.46 32.18
CA VAL A 274 -25.94 -29.71 31.42
C VAL A 274 -25.26 -30.77 32.26
N THR A 275 -24.26 -30.43 33.08
CA THR A 275 -23.59 -31.36 33.99
C THR A 275 -24.55 -31.83 35.08
N TRP A 276 -25.33 -30.92 35.67
CA TRP A 276 -26.35 -31.30 36.66
C TRP A 276 -27.43 -32.21 36.06
N TYR A 277 -27.98 -31.88 34.89
CA TYR A 277 -29.00 -32.71 34.26
C TYR A 277 -28.42 -34.06 33.81
N GLY A 278 -27.21 -34.07 33.25
CA GLY A 278 -26.49 -35.28 32.87
C GLY A 278 -26.19 -36.20 34.06
N SER A 279 -25.83 -35.64 35.24
CA SER A 279 -25.63 -36.42 36.44
C SER A 279 -26.93 -37.11 36.93
N ARG A 280 -28.08 -36.46 36.78
CA ARG A 280 -29.40 -37.06 37.06
C ARG A 280 -29.71 -38.22 36.08
N MET A 281 -29.46 -38.02 34.78
CA MET A 281 -29.63 -39.07 33.77
C MET A 281 -28.73 -40.28 34.07
N TYR A 282 -27.49 -40.02 34.53
CA TYR A 282 -26.57 -41.07 34.94
C TYR A 282 -27.07 -41.83 36.19
N ALA A 283 -27.54 -41.13 37.19
CA ALA A 283 -28.12 -41.74 38.40
C ALA A 283 -29.36 -42.58 38.10
N ASN A 284 -30.17 -42.17 37.11
CA ASN A 284 -31.34 -42.90 36.64
C ASN A 284 -31.00 -44.08 35.70
N GLY A 285 -29.73 -44.27 35.33
CA GLY A 285 -29.31 -45.31 34.38
C GLY A 285 -29.60 -45.01 32.91
N GLU A 286 -30.00 -43.78 32.56
CA GLU A 286 -30.34 -43.37 31.19
C GLU A 286 -29.09 -43.14 30.31
N ILE A 287 -27.93 -42.89 30.91
CA ILE A 287 -26.65 -42.69 30.23
C ILE A 287 -25.51 -43.35 31.01
N GLY A 288 -24.60 -44.04 30.31
CA GLY A 288 -23.40 -44.59 30.93
C GLY A 288 -22.36 -43.50 31.24
N TRP A 289 -21.47 -43.76 32.22
CA TRP A 289 -20.42 -42.82 32.63
C TRP A 289 -19.50 -42.41 31.48
N THR A 290 -19.10 -43.39 30.65
CA THR A 290 -18.26 -43.14 29.47
C THR A 290 -18.90 -42.15 28.48
N ASN A 291 -20.22 -42.28 28.22
CA ASN A 291 -20.94 -41.37 27.31
C ASN A 291 -21.14 -39.99 27.94
N PHE A 292 -21.37 -39.91 29.24
CA PHE A 292 -21.45 -38.66 29.97
C PHE A 292 -20.11 -37.88 29.94
N ALA A 293 -18.99 -38.59 30.22
CA ALA A 293 -17.65 -38.03 30.10
C ALA A 293 -17.35 -37.58 28.67
N ALA A 294 -17.71 -38.37 27.65
CA ALA A 294 -17.60 -38.00 26.25
C ALA A 294 -18.33 -36.70 25.95
N PHE A 295 -19.58 -36.60 26.41
CA PHE A 295 -20.39 -35.39 26.18
C PHE A 295 -19.73 -34.15 26.74
N ILE A 296 -19.22 -34.19 27.97
CA ILE A 296 -18.53 -33.06 28.60
C ILE A 296 -17.28 -32.67 27.78
N LEU A 297 -16.42 -33.63 27.45
CA LEU A 297 -15.17 -33.39 26.75
C LEU A 297 -15.41 -32.78 25.35
N PHE A 298 -16.28 -33.36 24.54
CA PHE A 298 -16.59 -32.84 23.23
C PHE A 298 -17.33 -31.50 23.30
N SER A 299 -18.16 -31.25 24.32
CA SER A 299 -18.81 -29.95 24.52
C SER A 299 -17.81 -28.81 24.71
N ILE A 300 -16.69 -29.04 25.39
CA ILE A 300 -15.60 -28.09 25.57
C ILE A 300 -14.99 -27.76 24.20
N PHE A 301 -14.71 -28.74 23.35
CA PHE A 301 -14.14 -28.53 22.01
C PHE A 301 -15.11 -27.80 21.08
N VAL A 302 -16.39 -28.16 21.12
CA VAL A 302 -17.45 -27.47 20.38
C VAL A 302 -17.59 -26.02 20.82
N GLY A 303 -17.62 -25.77 22.15
CA GLY A 303 -17.71 -24.43 22.71
C GLY A 303 -16.51 -23.57 22.35
N ALA A 304 -15.30 -24.10 22.46
CA ALA A 304 -14.08 -23.38 22.04
C ALA A 304 -14.08 -23.06 20.55
N SER A 305 -14.55 -23.99 19.70
CA SER A 305 -14.66 -23.75 18.26
C SER A 305 -15.69 -22.67 17.93
N LEU A 306 -16.86 -22.70 18.55
CA LEU A 306 -17.90 -21.66 18.40
C LEU A 306 -17.37 -20.30 18.83
N GLY A 307 -16.60 -20.23 19.92
CA GLY A 307 -15.99 -19.01 20.44
C GLY A 307 -14.99 -18.35 19.48
N SER A 308 -14.38 -19.12 18.59
CA SER A 308 -13.39 -18.62 17.62
C SER A 308 -14.01 -18.00 16.36
N PHE A 309 -15.24 -18.33 15.99
CA PHE A 309 -15.87 -17.86 14.76
C PHE A 309 -16.04 -16.33 14.66
N PRO A 310 -16.41 -15.60 15.73
CA PRO A 310 -16.54 -14.15 15.65
C PRO A 310 -15.25 -13.45 15.23
N GLU A 311 -14.10 -13.90 15.72
CA GLU A 311 -12.79 -13.37 15.35
C GLU A 311 -12.44 -13.69 13.90
N ILE A 312 -12.64 -14.94 13.48
CA ILE A 312 -12.43 -15.40 12.11
C ILE A 312 -13.28 -14.56 11.12
N ILE A 313 -14.57 -14.36 11.43
CA ILE A 313 -15.48 -13.55 10.62
C ILE A 313 -14.99 -12.09 10.56
N SER A 314 -14.54 -11.53 11.68
CA SER A 314 -13.99 -10.17 11.73
C SER A 314 -12.76 -10.03 10.83
N GLN A 315 -11.82 -10.99 10.86
CA GLN A 315 -10.64 -11.02 10.01
C GLN A 315 -11.02 -11.10 8.52
N PHE A 316 -11.96 -11.95 8.14
CA PHE A 316 -12.46 -12.01 6.76
C PHE A 316 -13.11 -10.70 6.32
N GLN A 317 -13.86 -10.01 7.19
CA GLN A 317 -14.46 -8.71 6.87
C GLN A 317 -13.39 -7.62 6.66
N GLN A 318 -12.35 -7.60 7.50
CA GLN A 318 -11.22 -6.67 7.33
C GLN A 318 -10.49 -6.93 6.02
N THR A 319 -10.25 -8.20 5.69
CA THR A 319 -9.61 -8.60 4.43
C THR A 319 -10.45 -8.22 3.23
N ALA A 320 -11.77 -8.37 3.30
CA ALA A 320 -12.66 -7.93 2.24
C ALA A 320 -12.49 -6.43 1.96
N GLY A 321 -12.42 -5.59 3.00
CA GLY A 321 -12.14 -4.17 2.84
C GLY A 321 -10.75 -3.87 2.27
N ALA A 322 -9.71 -4.58 2.74
CA ALA A 322 -8.35 -4.43 2.24
C ALA A 322 -8.23 -4.86 0.76
N THR A 323 -8.82 -5.99 0.40
CA THR A 323 -8.82 -6.49 -0.99
C THR A 323 -9.59 -5.61 -1.95
N ASP A 324 -10.68 -4.96 -1.52
CA ASP A 324 -11.40 -3.98 -2.35
C ASP A 324 -10.52 -2.76 -2.65
N ARG A 325 -9.78 -2.25 -1.66
CA ARG A 325 -8.86 -1.12 -1.87
C ARG A 325 -7.67 -1.47 -2.77
N LEU A 326 -7.08 -2.66 -2.59
CA LEU A 326 -6.01 -3.14 -3.48
C LEU A 326 -6.52 -3.35 -4.91
N ARG A 327 -7.73 -3.83 -5.06
CA ARG A 327 -8.36 -4.01 -6.37
C ARG A 327 -8.66 -2.68 -7.05
N GLU A 328 -9.10 -1.66 -6.30
CA GLU A 328 -9.31 -0.30 -6.81
C GLU A 328 -8.04 0.25 -7.47
N ILE A 329 -6.86 -0.03 -6.86
CA ILE A 329 -5.56 0.33 -7.46
C ILE A 329 -5.35 -0.47 -8.76
N LEU A 330 -5.54 -1.79 -8.76
CA LEU A 330 -5.32 -2.65 -9.92
C LEU A 330 -6.33 -2.42 -11.06
N ASP A 331 -7.54 -1.96 -10.75
CA ASP A 331 -8.57 -1.65 -11.73
C ASP A 331 -8.41 -0.21 -12.31
N THR A 332 -7.53 0.62 -11.71
CA THR A 332 -7.22 1.97 -12.23
C THR A 332 -6.51 1.85 -13.58
N PRO A 333 -6.97 2.52 -14.63
CA PRO A 333 -6.32 2.45 -15.94
C PRO A 333 -4.88 2.94 -15.90
N THR A 334 -3.97 2.18 -16.48
CA THR A 334 -2.57 2.57 -16.67
C THR A 334 -2.41 3.58 -17.80
N GLU A 335 -1.29 4.29 -17.82
CA GLU A 335 -0.93 5.12 -18.97
C GLU A 335 -0.76 4.27 -20.24
N ARG A 336 -1.17 4.80 -21.38
CA ARG A 336 -0.90 4.19 -22.68
C ARG A 336 0.57 4.43 -23.06
N ILE A 337 1.47 3.58 -22.59
CA ILE A 337 2.90 3.66 -22.90
C ILE A 337 3.15 3.37 -24.38
N SER A 338 2.43 2.42 -24.97
CA SER A 338 2.46 2.09 -26.40
C SER A 338 1.36 2.86 -27.14
N GLY A 339 1.73 3.59 -28.18
CA GLY A 339 0.81 4.30 -29.08
C GLY A 339 0.62 3.57 -30.41
N ALA A 340 -0.15 4.19 -31.29
CA ALA A 340 -0.37 3.66 -32.64
C ALA A 340 0.90 3.81 -33.51
N MET A 341 1.81 4.71 -33.18
CA MET A 341 3.00 5.04 -33.97
C MET A 341 4.23 5.27 -33.09
N ASP A 342 5.35 4.69 -33.47
CA ASP A 342 6.68 5.03 -32.95
C ASP A 342 7.43 5.85 -33.99
N ILE A 343 7.91 7.02 -33.61
CA ILE A 343 8.64 7.95 -34.50
C ILE A 343 9.99 8.31 -33.90
N ILE A 344 10.94 8.63 -34.77
CA ILE A 344 12.22 9.24 -34.38
C ILE A 344 12.09 10.74 -34.54
N LEU A 345 12.15 11.46 -33.43
CA LEU A 345 11.99 12.92 -33.42
C LEU A 345 13.16 13.64 -34.08
N GLN A 346 12.87 14.59 -34.92
CA GLN A 346 13.82 15.63 -35.37
C GLN A 346 13.94 16.73 -34.33
N GLY A 347 12.86 16.98 -33.57
CA GLY A 347 12.82 17.90 -32.45
C GLY A 347 11.94 19.13 -32.66
N SER A 348 11.09 19.19 -33.70
CA SER A 348 10.08 20.23 -33.83
C SER A 348 8.95 20.00 -32.81
N LEU A 349 8.43 21.07 -32.22
CA LEU A 349 7.34 21.05 -31.24
C LEU A 349 6.34 22.18 -31.56
N GLY A 350 5.06 21.85 -31.65
CA GLY A 350 3.99 22.80 -31.90
C GLY A 350 2.84 22.69 -30.90
N PHE A 351 2.37 23.83 -30.42
CA PHE A 351 1.11 23.99 -29.71
C PHE A 351 0.13 24.71 -30.61
N LYS A 352 -1.03 24.11 -30.89
CA LYS A 352 -2.07 24.71 -31.74
C LYS A 352 -3.35 24.93 -30.95
N ARG A 353 -3.60 26.18 -30.54
CA ARG A 353 -4.77 26.63 -29.77
C ARG A 353 -5.08 25.76 -28.56
N VAL A 354 -4.05 25.48 -27.75
CA VAL A 354 -4.15 24.57 -26.60
C VAL A 354 -4.84 25.27 -25.43
N ASN A 355 -5.90 24.60 -24.92
CA ASN A 355 -6.60 24.98 -23.69
C ASN A 355 -6.45 23.88 -22.67
N PHE A 356 -6.25 24.26 -21.40
CA PHE A 356 -6.07 23.28 -20.34
C PHE A 356 -6.50 23.81 -18.96
N SER A 357 -7.21 22.95 -18.21
CA SER A 357 -7.48 23.08 -16.77
C SER A 357 -7.02 21.83 -16.05
N TYR A 358 -6.55 21.94 -14.80
CA TYR A 358 -6.24 20.75 -14.01
C TYR A 358 -7.54 20.06 -13.58
N PRO A 359 -7.63 18.72 -13.68
CA PRO A 359 -8.82 17.97 -13.26
C PRO A 359 -9.23 18.18 -11.80
N SER A 360 -8.28 18.58 -10.92
CA SER A 360 -8.54 18.95 -9.54
C SER A 360 -9.24 20.31 -9.37
N ARG A 361 -9.19 21.20 -10.39
CA ARG A 361 -9.81 22.52 -10.42
C ARG A 361 -10.31 22.83 -11.84
N PRO A 362 -11.36 22.16 -12.30
CA PRO A 362 -11.84 22.30 -13.69
C PRO A 362 -12.42 23.68 -13.99
N ASP A 363 -12.79 24.42 -12.96
CA ASP A 363 -13.28 25.80 -13.03
C ASP A 363 -12.19 26.85 -13.29
N VAL A 364 -10.91 26.48 -13.18
CA VAL A 364 -9.76 27.38 -13.37
C VAL A 364 -9.00 27.00 -14.62
N GLN A 365 -9.22 27.72 -15.72
CA GLN A 365 -8.48 27.52 -16.96
C GLN A 365 -7.05 28.08 -16.82
N VAL A 366 -6.06 27.18 -16.85
CA VAL A 366 -4.64 27.49 -16.65
C VAL A 366 -3.96 27.91 -17.95
N LEU A 367 -4.29 27.26 -19.07
CA LEU A 367 -3.81 27.67 -20.41
C LEU A 367 -5.01 28.01 -21.28
N LYS A 368 -4.89 29.13 -22.00
CA LYS A 368 -5.96 29.76 -22.77
C LYS A 368 -5.46 30.08 -24.18
N ASP A 369 -5.88 29.26 -25.15
CA ASP A 369 -5.59 29.44 -26.58
C ASP A 369 -4.09 29.60 -26.84
N VAL A 370 -3.26 28.73 -26.25
CA VAL A 370 -1.79 28.80 -26.39
C VAL A 370 -1.40 28.26 -27.77
N ASP A 371 -0.71 29.09 -28.55
CA ASP A 371 -0.26 28.77 -29.89
C ASP A 371 1.20 29.23 -30.08
N PHE A 372 2.09 28.28 -30.40
CA PHE A 372 3.50 28.53 -30.73
C PHE A 372 4.13 27.33 -31.43
N GLN A 373 5.23 27.58 -32.14
CA GLN A 373 6.03 26.54 -32.80
C GLN A 373 7.51 26.72 -32.46
N VAL A 374 8.20 25.60 -32.34
CA VAL A 374 9.64 25.51 -32.06
C VAL A 374 10.27 24.66 -33.14
N GLU A 375 11.30 25.20 -33.78
CA GLU A 375 12.05 24.49 -34.81
C GLU A 375 13.12 23.57 -34.19
N PRO A 376 13.54 22.50 -34.91
CA PRO A 376 14.59 21.60 -34.42
C PRO A 376 15.87 22.35 -34.05
N GLY A 377 16.41 22.09 -32.87
CA GLY A 377 17.63 22.72 -32.36
C GLY A 377 17.46 24.13 -31.79
N GLN A 378 16.26 24.71 -31.82
CA GLN A 378 15.96 26.04 -31.31
C GLN A 378 15.89 26.06 -29.78
N ARG A 379 16.35 27.16 -29.17
CA ARG A 379 16.27 27.42 -27.73
C ARG A 379 15.15 28.39 -27.42
N ILE A 380 14.14 27.96 -26.69
CA ILE A 380 12.99 28.80 -26.31
C ILE A 380 13.02 29.09 -24.82
N ALA A 381 12.92 30.36 -24.45
CA ALA A 381 12.72 30.76 -23.06
C ALA A 381 11.24 31.04 -22.77
N LEU A 382 10.71 30.42 -21.73
CA LEU A 382 9.37 30.67 -21.17
C LEU A 382 9.53 31.62 -19.98
N VAL A 383 9.02 32.85 -20.08
CA VAL A 383 9.10 33.85 -19.02
C VAL A 383 7.71 34.32 -18.60
N GLY A 384 7.56 34.85 -17.39
CA GLY A 384 6.29 35.37 -16.88
C GLY A 384 6.16 35.19 -15.38
N PRO A 385 5.15 35.80 -14.74
CA PRO A 385 4.94 35.70 -13.30
C PRO A 385 4.69 34.26 -12.82
N SER A 386 4.84 34.05 -11.52
CA SER A 386 4.49 32.74 -10.92
C SER A 386 3.02 32.45 -11.16
N GLY A 387 2.70 31.21 -11.49
CA GLY A 387 1.32 30.79 -11.80
C GLY A 387 0.83 31.14 -13.22
N ALA A 388 1.68 31.71 -14.10
CA ALA A 388 1.30 32.02 -15.47
C ALA A 388 1.06 30.81 -16.40
N GLY A 389 1.37 29.59 -15.95
CA GLY A 389 1.15 28.34 -16.71
C GLY A 389 2.42 27.72 -17.31
N LYS A 390 3.62 28.27 -17.05
CA LYS A 390 4.89 27.78 -17.62
C LYS A 390 5.18 26.30 -17.35
N SER A 391 5.12 25.84 -16.12
CA SER A 391 5.37 24.44 -15.75
C SER A 391 4.27 23.49 -16.27
N THR A 392 3.06 24.03 -16.53
CA THR A 392 1.98 23.28 -17.17
C THR A 392 2.32 22.93 -18.62
N ILE A 393 3.05 23.79 -19.35
CA ILE A 393 3.56 23.47 -20.70
C ILE A 393 4.44 22.21 -20.63
N PHE A 394 5.38 22.12 -19.68
CA PHE A 394 6.23 20.93 -19.52
C PHE A 394 5.43 19.67 -19.19
N SER A 395 4.42 19.80 -18.31
CA SER A 395 3.54 18.69 -17.97
C SER A 395 2.76 18.14 -19.17
N LEU A 396 2.36 19.03 -20.09
CA LEU A 396 1.68 18.67 -21.34
C LEU A 396 2.65 18.06 -22.37
N ILE A 397 3.86 18.60 -22.51
CA ILE A 397 4.90 18.05 -23.40
C ILE A 397 5.28 16.63 -22.97
N LEU A 398 5.46 16.40 -21.67
CA LEU A 398 5.77 15.08 -21.11
C LEU A 398 4.58 14.10 -21.12
N GLY A 399 3.39 14.56 -21.54
CA GLY A 399 2.18 13.75 -21.57
C GLY A 399 1.68 13.34 -20.18
N PHE A 400 2.02 14.11 -19.12
CA PHE A 400 1.46 13.89 -17.76
C PHE A 400 -0.03 14.28 -17.71
N HIS A 401 -0.42 15.20 -18.59
CA HIS A 401 -1.79 15.62 -18.82
C HIS A 401 -2.04 15.75 -20.32
N HIS A 402 -3.32 15.74 -20.70
CA HIS A 402 -3.76 15.98 -22.07
C HIS A 402 -4.52 17.31 -22.17
N PRO A 403 -4.40 18.06 -23.26
CA PRO A 403 -5.15 19.28 -23.45
C PRO A 403 -6.66 19.01 -23.53
N GLU A 404 -7.48 19.95 -23.02
CA GLU A 404 -8.95 19.89 -23.15
C GLU A 404 -9.38 20.17 -24.60
N SER A 405 -8.69 21.07 -25.26
CA SER A 405 -8.87 21.38 -26.68
C SER A 405 -7.56 21.88 -27.30
N GLY A 406 -7.50 21.89 -28.62
CA GLY A 406 -6.25 22.14 -29.36
C GLY A 406 -5.43 20.86 -29.56
N ARG A 407 -4.19 20.99 -30.02
CA ARG A 407 -3.29 19.88 -30.33
C ARG A 407 -1.86 20.21 -29.96
N ILE A 408 -1.12 19.22 -29.52
CA ILE A 408 0.33 19.26 -29.33
C ILE A 408 0.93 18.41 -30.41
N LEU A 409 1.84 18.96 -31.18
CA LEU A 409 2.48 18.30 -32.32
C LEU A 409 3.97 18.08 -32.04
N PHE A 410 4.46 16.91 -32.40
CA PHE A 410 5.89 16.58 -32.46
C PHE A 410 6.21 16.21 -33.90
N ASP A 411 7.08 17.01 -34.54
CA ASP A 411 7.41 16.87 -35.98
C ASP A 411 6.13 16.73 -36.82
N ASP A 412 5.18 17.67 -36.59
CA ASP A 412 3.84 17.75 -37.20
C ASP A 412 2.88 16.60 -36.92
N VAL A 413 3.29 15.56 -36.14
CA VAL A 413 2.43 14.46 -35.71
C VAL A 413 1.78 14.79 -34.38
N ASN A 414 0.47 14.52 -34.24
CA ASN A 414 -0.26 14.76 -33.00
C ASN A 414 0.24 13.83 -31.87
N SER A 415 0.56 14.41 -30.71
CA SER A 415 1.01 13.67 -29.52
C SER A 415 0.09 12.52 -29.11
N ALA A 416 -1.22 12.63 -29.38
CA ALA A 416 -2.20 11.60 -29.08
C ALA A 416 -2.04 10.31 -29.93
N GLU A 417 -1.32 10.39 -31.06
CA GLU A 417 -1.09 9.28 -31.99
C GLU A 417 0.23 8.56 -31.71
N ILE A 418 1.13 9.20 -30.94
CA ILE A 418 2.47 8.68 -30.65
C ILE A 418 2.46 7.97 -29.30
N GLY A 419 3.21 6.86 -29.17
CA GLY A 419 3.40 6.19 -27.90
C GLY A 419 4.14 7.05 -26.88
N LEU A 420 3.62 7.21 -25.66
CA LEU A 420 4.26 7.99 -24.60
C LEU A 420 5.66 7.46 -24.27
N GLY A 421 5.87 6.14 -24.35
CA GLY A 421 7.19 5.54 -24.16
C GLY A 421 8.19 6.01 -25.21
N CYS A 422 7.79 6.04 -26.47
CA CYS A 422 8.60 6.54 -27.58
C CYS A 422 8.93 8.03 -27.44
N LEU A 423 7.93 8.88 -27.08
CA LEU A 423 8.14 10.30 -26.85
C LEU A 423 9.11 10.54 -25.69
N ARG A 424 8.85 9.94 -24.52
CA ARG A 424 9.66 10.15 -23.31
C ARG A 424 11.09 9.64 -23.45
N ALA A 425 11.32 8.57 -24.23
CA ALA A 425 12.66 8.08 -24.51
C ALA A 425 13.55 9.08 -25.27
N GLN A 426 12.94 10.06 -25.96
CA GLN A 426 13.63 11.06 -26.75
C GLN A 426 13.59 12.47 -26.11
N MET A 427 13.12 12.56 -24.87
CA MET A 427 13.05 13.77 -24.07
C MET A 427 13.82 13.62 -22.77
N ALA A 428 14.33 14.72 -22.25
CA ALA A 428 14.86 14.76 -20.89
C ALA A 428 14.37 16.03 -20.18
N ILE A 429 14.23 15.92 -18.87
CA ILE A 429 13.92 17.07 -18.01
C ILE A 429 14.99 17.25 -16.94
N VAL A 430 15.42 18.48 -16.72
CA VAL A 430 16.18 18.89 -15.54
C VAL A 430 15.24 19.75 -14.69
N PRO A 431 14.70 19.20 -13.58
CA PRO A 431 13.72 19.91 -12.76
C PRO A 431 14.39 20.95 -11.86
N GLN A 432 13.60 21.90 -11.36
CA GLN A 432 14.02 22.90 -10.39
C GLN A 432 14.53 22.26 -9.10
N GLU A 433 13.74 21.36 -8.53
CA GLU A 433 14.14 20.57 -7.34
C GLU A 433 14.57 19.16 -7.79
N VAL A 434 15.87 18.89 -7.67
CA VAL A 434 16.44 17.60 -8.03
C VAL A 434 16.27 16.60 -6.89
N LEU A 435 15.49 15.57 -7.15
CA LEU A 435 15.39 14.38 -6.29
C LEU A 435 16.27 13.26 -6.85
N LEU A 436 17.16 12.73 -6.01
CA LEU A 436 17.95 11.56 -6.33
C LEU A 436 17.32 10.32 -5.70
N PHE A 437 17.39 9.20 -6.41
CA PHE A 437 16.96 7.92 -5.88
C PHE A 437 17.94 7.42 -4.81
N GLY A 438 17.45 6.71 -3.80
CA GLY A 438 18.32 6.01 -2.86
C GLY A 438 19.19 4.99 -3.61
N GLY A 439 20.50 5.06 -3.42
CA GLY A 439 21.50 4.26 -4.15
C GLY A 439 22.79 5.03 -4.33
N THR A 440 23.63 4.59 -5.25
CA THR A 440 24.92 5.20 -5.56
C THR A 440 24.79 6.38 -6.53
N ILE A 441 25.83 7.20 -6.66
CA ILE A 441 25.90 8.26 -7.67
C ILE A 441 25.89 7.62 -9.08
N LEU A 442 26.59 6.50 -9.26
CA LEU A 442 26.61 5.75 -10.52
C LEU A 442 25.19 5.37 -10.95
N GLU A 443 24.43 4.68 -10.09
CA GLU A 443 23.04 4.27 -10.36
C GLU A 443 22.13 5.46 -10.67
N ASN A 444 22.37 6.60 -10.03
CA ASN A 444 21.60 7.81 -10.31
C ASN A 444 21.90 8.42 -11.68
N ILE A 445 23.11 8.35 -12.18
CA ILE A 445 23.43 8.80 -13.55
C ILE A 445 22.97 7.78 -14.57
N GLU A 446 23.20 6.47 -14.31
CA GLU A 446 22.77 5.35 -15.15
C GLU A 446 21.26 5.34 -15.40
N TYR A 447 20.47 5.90 -14.48
CA TYR A 447 19.02 6.03 -14.64
C TYR A 447 18.60 6.73 -15.94
N GLY A 448 19.46 7.58 -16.53
CA GLY A 448 19.23 8.23 -17.82
C GLY A 448 19.27 7.26 -19.01
N ASN A 449 20.07 6.20 -18.93
CA ASN A 449 20.17 5.12 -19.92
C ASN A 449 20.62 3.83 -19.22
N PRO A 450 19.68 3.00 -18.74
CA PRO A 450 20.00 1.77 -18.03
C PRO A 450 20.86 0.81 -18.86
N GLY A 451 21.99 0.35 -18.28
CA GLY A 451 22.95 -0.51 -18.94
C GLY A 451 24.11 0.23 -19.62
N ALA A 452 24.24 1.54 -19.44
CA ALA A 452 25.40 2.29 -19.89
C ALA A 452 26.69 1.82 -19.19
N SER A 453 27.82 1.84 -19.90
CA SER A 453 29.09 1.44 -19.32
C SER A 453 29.59 2.46 -18.27
N ARG A 454 30.40 2.00 -17.32
CA ARG A 454 31.00 2.89 -16.30
C ARG A 454 31.87 3.98 -16.94
N GLU A 455 32.52 3.66 -18.04
CA GLU A 455 33.34 4.58 -18.82
C GLU A 455 32.48 5.67 -19.48
N ASP A 456 31.33 5.32 -20.05
CA ASP A 456 30.37 6.29 -20.59
C ASP A 456 29.81 7.20 -19.50
N ILE A 457 29.43 6.63 -18.36
CA ILE A 457 28.95 7.39 -17.21
C ILE A 457 30.00 8.40 -16.73
N ALA A 458 31.27 7.99 -16.64
CA ALA A 458 32.35 8.88 -16.23
C ALA A 458 32.57 10.02 -17.24
N ARG A 459 32.59 9.71 -18.54
CA ARG A 459 32.69 10.71 -19.62
C ARG A 459 31.53 11.72 -19.59
N ILE A 460 30.31 11.24 -19.37
CA ILE A 460 29.12 12.10 -19.25
C ILE A 460 29.18 12.95 -17.97
N ALA A 461 29.68 12.42 -16.87
CA ALA A 461 29.88 13.18 -15.62
C ALA A 461 30.90 14.30 -15.80
N GLU A 462 31.95 14.12 -16.63
CA GLU A 462 32.88 15.18 -17.01
C GLU A 462 32.17 16.30 -17.78
N MET A 463 31.34 15.95 -18.78
CA MET A 463 30.56 16.91 -19.55
C MET A 463 29.60 17.72 -18.67
N ALA A 464 29.08 17.11 -17.59
CA ALA A 464 28.19 17.74 -16.62
C ALA A 464 28.93 18.44 -15.47
N ASN A 465 30.27 18.61 -15.54
CA ASN A 465 31.11 19.14 -14.45
C ASN A 465 30.90 18.41 -13.11
N ALA A 466 30.55 17.10 -13.15
CA ALA A 466 30.27 16.31 -11.96
C ALA A 466 31.46 15.42 -11.56
N HIS A 467 32.30 14.99 -12.51
CA HIS A 467 33.38 14.04 -12.27
C HIS A 467 34.35 14.49 -11.17
N GLU A 468 34.74 15.75 -11.18
CA GLU A 468 35.72 16.29 -10.23
C GLU A 468 35.26 16.12 -8.77
N PHE A 469 34.01 16.54 -8.44
CA PHE A 469 33.54 16.39 -7.05
C PHE A 469 33.26 14.92 -6.71
N ILE A 470 32.79 14.09 -7.67
CA ILE A 470 32.56 12.66 -7.45
C ILE A 470 33.87 11.97 -7.09
N SER A 471 34.97 12.24 -7.82
CA SER A 471 36.27 11.64 -7.59
C SER A 471 36.93 12.04 -6.26
N ARG A 472 36.49 13.16 -5.66
CA ARG A 472 36.94 13.59 -4.33
C ARG A 472 36.22 12.89 -3.17
N LEU A 473 35.11 12.21 -3.45
CA LEU A 473 34.38 11.44 -2.44
C LEU A 473 35.11 10.14 -2.13
N PRO A 474 35.08 9.65 -0.87
CA PRO A 474 35.80 8.43 -0.47
C PRO A 474 35.51 7.22 -1.36
N ASP A 475 34.24 7.03 -1.72
CA ASP A 475 33.79 5.89 -2.54
C ASP A 475 33.55 6.27 -4.02
N GLY A 476 33.93 7.50 -4.43
CA GLY A 476 33.74 8.00 -5.80
C GLY A 476 32.30 7.82 -6.31
N TYR A 477 32.17 7.17 -7.46
CA TYR A 477 30.85 6.87 -8.08
C TYR A 477 29.99 5.90 -7.28
N ASP A 478 30.59 5.09 -6.41
CA ASP A 478 29.87 4.12 -5.57
C ASP A 478 29.38 4.76 -4.25
N THR A 479 29.57 6.08 -4.06
CA THR A 479 29.08 6.82 -2.91
C THR A 479 27.57 6.81 -2.84
N LEU A 480 27.01 6.40 -1.68
CA LEU A 480 25.57 6.41 -1.39
C LEU A 480 25.07 7.83 -1.15
N VAL A 481 24.12 8.28 -1.98
CA VAL A 481 23.57 9.65 -1.92
C VAL A 481 22.59 9.91 -0.75
N GLY A 482 22.15 8.85 -0.08
CA GLY A 482 21.12 8.92 0.96
C GLY A 482 19.71 9.16 0.41
N PRO A 483 18.69 9.16 1.29
CA PRO A 483 17.31 9.44 0.86
C PRO A 483 17.21 10.81 0.21
N ARG A 484 16.64 10.90 -1.00
CA ARG A 484 16.49 12.15 -1.78
C ARG A 484 17.79 12.93 -2.03
N GLY A 485 18.98 12.32 -1.88
CA GLY A 485 20.26 12.99 -2.08
C GLY A 485 20.69 13.94 -0.98
N THR A 486 20.21 13.73 0.25
CA THR A 486 20.46 14.66 1.41
C THR A 486 21.93 14.82 1.78
N LYS A 487 22.82 13.90 1.33
CA LYS A 487 24.26 13.97 1.58
C LYS A 487 25.02 14.89 0.62
N LEU A 488 24.36 15.40 -0.42
CA LEU A 488 24.97 16.23 -1.47
C LEU A 488 24.46 17.67 -1.40
N SER A 489 25.30 18.62 -1.82
CA SER A 489 24.89 20.02 -1.97
C SER A 489 23.86 20.18 -3.13
N GLY A 490 23.14 21.30 -3.16
CA GLY A 490 22.20 21.63 -4.25
C GLY A 490 22.85 21.56 -5.63
N GLY A 491 24.03 22.20 -5.79
CA GLY A 491 24.77 22.19 -7.05
C GLY A 491 25.32 20.82 -7.45
N GLN A 492 25.70 19.96 -6.48
CA GLN A 492 26.10 18.58 -6.76
C GLN A 492 24.92 17.75 -7.27
N ARG A 493 23.75 17.85 -6.61
CA ARG A 493 22.54 17.17 -7.09
C ARG A 493 22.15 17.61 -8.52
N GLN A 494 22.24 18.92 -8.78
CA GLN A 494 21.92 19.49 -10.10
C GLN A 494 22.84 18.92 -11.19
N ARG A 495 24.17 18.88 -10.94
CA ARG A 495 25.12 18.32 -11.91
C ARG A 495 24.91 16.82 -12.17
N ILE A 496 24.47 16.05 -11.16
CA ILE A 496 24.07 14.64 -11.36
C ILE A 496 22.81 14.57 -12.22
N ALA A 497 21.82 15.44 -12.01
CA ALA A 497 20.62 15.46 -12.86
C ALA A 497 20.93 15.86 -14.31
N ILE A 498 21.86 16.80 -14.50
CA ILE A 498 22.36 17.16 -15.84
C ILE A 498 23.07 15.94 -16.47
N ALA A 499 23.96 15.25 -15.75
CA ALA A 499 24.61 14.05 -16.24
C ALA A 499 23.59 12.97 -16.66
N ARG A 500 22.54 12.76 -15.87
CA ARG A 500 21.39 11.89 -16.20
C ARG A 500 20.73 12.31 -17.52
N ALA A 501 20.47 13.58 -17.69
CA ALA A 501 19.84 14.13 -18.90
C ALA A 501 20.77 14.04 -20.14
N VAL A 502 22.09 14.25 -19.97
CA VAL A 502 23.08 14.10 -21.04
C VAL A 502 23.15 12.63 -21.50
N LEU A 503 23.18 11.69 -20.54
CA LEU A 503 23.25 10.24 -20.79
C LEU A 503 22.03 9.73 -21.57
N ALA A 504 20.86 10.27 -21.32
CA ALA A 504 19.63 9.96 -22.06
C ALA A 504 19.68 10.39 -23.52
N ASN A 505 20.60 11.29 -23.90
CA ASN A 505 20.79 11.83 -25.25
C ASN A 505 19.48 12.28 -25.95
N PRO A 506 18.71 13.21 -25.34
CA PRO A 506 17.39 13.59 -25.82
C PRO A 506 17.44 14.46 -27.09
N ARG A 507 16.37 14.43 -27.88
CA ARG A 507 16.10 15.39 -28.96
C ARG A 507 15.47 16.69 -28.44
N ILE A 508 14.60 16.56 -27.42
CA ILE A 508 13.94 17.68 -26.77
C ILE A 508 14.34 17.73 -25.30
N LEU A 509 14.81 18.90 -24.86
CA LEU A 509 15.26 19.13 -23.50
C LEU A 509 14.35 20.14 -22.81
N LEU A 510 13.91 19.82 -21.61
CA LEU A 510 13.10 20.66 -20.76
C LEU A 510 13.90 21.05 -19.51
N LEU A 511 14.11 22.35 -19.31
CA LEU A 511 14.89 22.89 -18.19
C LEU A 511 14.00 23.78 -17.33
N ASP A 512 13.78 23.40 -16.07
CA ASP A 512 12.99 24.17 -15.11
C ASP A 512 13.92 24.79 -14.08
N GLU A 513 14.21 26.06 -14.19
CA GLU A 513 14.97 26.93 -13.27
C GLU A 513 16.13 26.26 -12.50
N ALA A 514 17.09 25.71 -13.21
CA ALA A 514 18.12 24.84 -12.67
C ALA A 514 19.14 25.51 -11.70
N THR A 515 19.03 26.80 -11.36
CA THR A 515 20.11 27.55 -10.65
C THR A 515 19.68 28.45 -9.49
N SER A 516 18.38 28.48 -9.12
CA SER A 516 17.82 29.50 -8.20
C SER A 516 18.30 29.49 -6.74
N ALA A 517 19.00 28.42 -6.30
CA ALA A 517 19.45 28.27 -4.90
C ALA A 517 20.92 27.86 -4.77
N LEU A 518 21.77 28.23 -5.74
CA LEU A 518 23.18 27.83 -5.78
C LEU A 518 24.10 29.00 -5.42
N ASP A 519 25.27 28.66 -4.83
CA ASP A 519 26.39 29.58 -4.73
C ASP A 519 26.99 29.90 -6.11
N SER A 520 27.70 31.02 -6.24
CA SER A 520 28.18 31.53 -7.52
C SER A 520 29.09 30.56 -8.29
N GLU A 521 29.91 29.77 -7.61
CA GLU A 521 30.79 28.79 -8.25
C GLU A 521 29.99 27.60 -8.78
N SER A 522 29.10 27.02 -7.96
CA SER A 522 28.20 25.95 -8.37
C SER A 522 27.30 26.39 -9.52
N GLU A 523 26.80 27.62 -9.49
CA GLU A 523 25.99 28.19 -10.56
C GLU A 523 26.77 28.26 -11.87
N ARG A 524 28.01 28.74 -11.88
CA ARG A 524 28.85 28.79 -13.08
C ARG A 524 29.04 27.41 -13.68
N LEU A 525 29.40 26.42 -12.85
CA LEU A 525 29.61 25.03 -13.30
C LEU A 525 28.34 24.38 -13.86
N VAL A 526 27.19 24.66 -13.24
CA VAL A 526 25.88 24.18 -13.70
C VAL A 526 25.52 24.83 -15.03
N ASN A 527 25.69 26.16 -15.19
CA ASN A 527 25.40 26.87 -16.42
C ASN A 527 26.27 26.38 -17.57
N GLU A 528 27.57 26.17 -17.35
CA GLU A 528 28.47 25.61 -18.37
C GLU A 528 28.03 24.20 -18.80
N ALA A 529 27.59 23.36 -17.87
CA ALA A 529 27.09 22.02 -18.16
C ALA A 529 25.76 22.08 -18.95
N LEU A 530 24.85 22.99 -18.60
CA LEU A 530 23.60 23.21 -19.31
C LEU A 530 23.81 23.72 -20.74
N GLU A 531 24.74 24.64 -20.96
CA GLU A 531 25.10 25.11 -22.30
C GLU A 531 25.60 23.98 -23.22
N ARG A 532 26.47 23.10 -22.68
CA ARG A 532 26.92 21.91 -23.41
C ARG A 532 25.76 20.93 -23.68
N LEU A 533 24.83 20.78 -22.72
CA LEU A 533 23.67 19.90 -22.88
C LEU A 533 22.70 20.43 -23.94
N MET A 534 22.47 21.75 -24.01
CA MET A 534 21.57 22.37 -24.99
C MET A 534 22.11 22.40 -26.43
N ALA A 535 23.43 22.29 -26.61
CA ALA A 535 24.04 22.37 -27.92
C ALA A 535 23.48 21.31 -28.90
N GLY A 536 22.89 21.78 -30.02
CA GLY A 536 22.31 20.95 -31.08
C GLY A 536 21.01 20.24 -30.73
N ARG A 537 20.33 20.62 -29.60
CA ARG A 537 19.07 20.05 -29.16
C ARG A 537 17.99 21.14 -29.07
N THR A 538 16.77 20.76 -29.38
CA THR A 538 15.61 21.63 -29.11
C THR A 538 15.43 21.76 -27.61
N SER A 539 15.46 23.00 -27.09
CA SER A 539 15.49 23.25 -25.66
C SER A 539 14.41 24.25 -25.26
N LEU A 540 13.57 23.88 -24.30
CA LEU A 540 12.62 24.79 -23.66
C LEU A 540 13.07 25.04 -22.22
N VAL A 541 13.24 26.30 -21.87
CA VAL A 541 13.77 26.73 -20.58
C VAL A 541 12.75 27.60 -19.87
N ILE A 542 12.27 27.21 -18.70
CA ILE A 542 11.55 28.11 -17.79
C ILE A 542 12.61 28.97 -17.11
N ALA A 543 12.68 30.22 -17.49
CA ALA A 543 13.75 31.09 -17.06
C ALA A 543 13.28 32.12 -16.03
N HIS A 544 14.06 32.22 -14.94
CA HIS A 544 13.92 33.19 -13.86
C HIS A 544 15.15 34.12 -13.76
N ARG A 545 16.14 33.94 -14.64
CA ARG A 545 17.36 34.77 -14.69
C ARG A 545 17.58 35.34 -16.06
N LEU A 546 18.00 36.61 -16.10
CA LEU A 546 18.25 37.33 -17.31
C LEU A 546 19.33 36.69 -18.20
N SER A 547 20.37 36.11 -17.59
CA SER A 547 21.45 35.42 -18.31
C SER A 547 20.93 34.28 -19.19
N THR A 548 19.99 33.49 -18.68
CA THR A 548 19.38 32.35 -19.40
C THR A 548 18.48 32.85 -20.54
N VAL A 549 17.75 33.95 -20.31
CA VAL A 549 16.81 34.52 -21.30
C VAL A 549 17.55 35.14 -22.47
N ARG A 550 18.69 35.83 -22.22
CA ARG A 550 19.47 36.53 -23.27
C ARG A 550 20.03 35.62 -24.35
N HIS A 551 20.31 34.35 -24.02
CA HIS A 551 20.87 33.35 -24.94
C HIS A 551 19.81 32.52 -25.66
N ALA A 552 18.52 32.80 -25.44
CA ALA A 552 17.42 32.12 -26.13
C ALA A 552 17.24 32.69 -27.54
N ASP A 553 17.01 31.80 -28.51
CA ASP A 553 16.71 32.20 -29.89
C ASP A 553 15.35 32.89 -29.96
N HIS A 554 14.42 32.51 -29.08
CA HIS A 554 13.08 33.08 -29.00
C HIS A 554 12.54 33.05 -27.58
N ILE A 555 11.79 34.07 -27.19
CA ILE A 555 11.22 34.20 -25.85
C ILE A 555 9.70 34.22 -25.98
N LEU A 556 9.01 33.43 -25.16
CA LEU A 556 7.55 33.43 -25.02
C LEU A 556 7.18 33.99 -23.66
N VAL A 557 6.48 35.12 -23.65
CA VAL A 557 6.05 35.81 -22.43
C VAL A 557 4.64 35.36 -22.06
N PHE A 558 4.54 34.66 -20.95
CA PHE A 558 3.28 34.15 -20.42
C PHE A 558 2.67 35.11 -19.39
N ASN A 559 1.38 35.40 -19.54
CA ASN A 559 0.60 36.12 -18.55
C ASN A 559 -0.82 35.58 -18.48
N HIS A 560 -1.29 35.21 -17.29
CA HIS A 560 -2.63 34.63 -17.03
C HIS A 560 -3.04 33.49 -18.00
N GLY A 561 -2.11 32.61 -18.32
CA GLY A 561 -2.32 31.45 -19.17
C GLY A 561 -2.30 31.69 -20.67
N LYS A 562 -1.88 32.90 -21.12
CA LYS A 562 -1.74 33.26 -22.53
C LYS A 562 -0.32 33.69 -22.84
N ILE A 563 0.10 33.51 -24.09
CA ILE A 563 1.29 34.18 -24.62
C ILE A 563 0.89 35.61 -25.02
N VAL A 564 1.45 36.58 -24.30
CA VAL A 564 1.14 38.03 -24.55
C VAL A 564 2.14 38.70 -25.44
N GLU A 565 3.40 38.24 -25.42
CA GLU A 565 4.49 38.74 -26.27
C GLU A 565 5.37 37.56 -26.70
N SER A 566 5.97 37.68 -27.88
CA SER A 566 6.97 36.74 -28.38
C SER A 566 7.97 37.47 -29.30
N GLY A 567 9.25 37.05 -29.23
CA GLY A 567 10.34 37.68 -30.01
C GLY A 567 11.71 37.36 -29.41
N THR A 568 12.74 38.02 -29.91
CA THR A 568 14.08 37.99 -29.35
C THR A 568 14.21 38.91 -28.14
N HIS A 569 15.29 38.79 -27.37
CA HIS A 569 15.57 39.65 -26.22
C HIS A 569 15.51 41.14 -26.58
N ASP A 570 16.20 41.53 -27.65
CA ASP A 570 16.33 42.94 -28.09
C ASP A 570 14.99 43.48 -28.63
N ASP A 571 14.24 42.66 -29.38
CA ASP A 571 12.91 43.04 -29.89
C ASP A 571 11.92 43.31 -28.76
N LEU A 572 11.92 42.46 -27.74
CA LEU A 572 10.98 42.58 -26.63
C LEU A 572 11.34 43.72 -25.68
N LEU A 573 12.63 44.01 -25.49
CA LEU A 573 13.06 45.19 -24.72
C LEU A 573 12.66 46.50 -25.40
N ALA A 574 12.71 46.54 -26.73
CA ALA A 574 12.35 47.73 -27.50
C ALA A 574 10.84 48.05 -27.49
N ARG A 575 9.97 47.03 -27.16
CA ARG A 575 8.49 47.17 -27.22
C ARG A 575 7.85 47.81 -26.00
N ASP A 576 8.58 48.13 -24.94
CA ASP A 576 8.07 48.73 -23.70
C ASP A 576 6.86 48.00 -23.10
N GLY A 577 6.89 46.64 -23.15
CA GLY A 577 5.80 45.75 -22.80
C GLY A 577 6.01 45.00 -21.50
N THR A 578 5.26 43.90 -21.33
CA THR A 578 5.32 42.99 -20.15
C THR A 578 6.72 42.42 -19.95
N TYR A 579 7.44 42.11 -21.03
CA TYR A 579 8.80 41.58 -20.95
C TYR A 579 9.77 42.57 -20.30
N LYS A 580 9.75 43.84 -20.75
CA LYS A 580 10.61 44.87 -20.18
C LYS A 580 10.36 45.07 -18.69
N LEU A 581 9.09 45.09 -18.28
CA LEU A 581 8.72 45.18 -16.88
C LEU A 581 9.25 43.99 -16.06
N LEU A 582 9.18 42.76 -16.62
CA LEU A 582 9.73 41.57 -15.98
C LEU A 582 11.26 41.64 -15.83
N VAL A 583 11.95 42.14 -16.85
CA VAL A 583 13.40 42.32 -16.77
C VAL A 583 13.77 43.32 -15.68
N GLU A 584 13.05 44.44 -15.59
CA GLU A 584 13.32 45.50 -14.61
C GLU A 584 12.95 45.13 -13.18
N THR A 585 12.00 44.19 -12.98
CA THR A 585 11.45 43.87 -11.64
C THR A 585 11.83 42.51 -11.09
N GLN A 586 12.10 41.52 -11.95
CA GLN A 586 12.25 40.12 -11.52
C GLN A 586 13.49 39.41 -12.08
N LEU A 587 14.07 39.86 -13.17
CA LEU A 587 15.18 39.21 -13.85
C LEU A 587 16.53 39.90 -13.62
N LEU A 588 16.56 40.94 -12.85
CA LEU A 588 17.77 41.61 -12.36
C LEU A 588 18.25 40.82 -11.11
#